data_8ae5f9740bbda2af6d827ec1e98bc64a
#
_entry.id   8ae5f9740bbda2af6d827ec1e98bc64a
#
_cell.length_a   1.000
_cell.length_b   1.000
_cell.length_c   1.000
_cell.angle_alpha   90.00
_cell.angle_beta   90.00
_cell.angle_gamma   90.00
#
_symmetry.space_group_name_H-M   'P 1'
#
loop_
_entity.id
_entity.type
_entity.pdbx_description
1 polymer ?
#
loop_
_entity_poly.entity_id
_entity_poly.type
_entity_poly.pdbx_seq_one_letter_code
_entity_poly.pdbx_strand_id
1 'polypeptide(L)'
;GNHKLLIAVKEDDSQPLFVSPTDNAPHTLIAGATGSGKSVLMQNIILSIACTNTPEQAQIVLIDPKLGVDYFAFDGLPHLNAGIIEEQTVSINRLGQLVGEMDRRYTVLKQNRCANIFELNQKQNPTEQLPCLWIIHDEFAEWMLTDHYRDGVSSIVSRLGVKARAAGIFLVFAAQRPDNNVMPLQLRSNLGNRLILRVDSEGTSEIALGEKGAERLLGRGHMAANLEGHTGIVY
;
A
#
# COMPACT_ATOMS: atom_id res chain seq x y z
N GLY A 1 -13.71 10.88 -5.08
CA GLY A 1 -13.56 9.48 -4.69
C GLY A 1 -13.21 9.35 -3.22
N ASN A 2 -13.37 8.15 -2.69
CA ASN A 2 -13.00 7.82 -1.31
C ASN A 2 -11.55 7.32 -1.25
N HIS A 3 -10.76 7.88 -0.35
CA HIS A 3 -9.38 7.45 -0.09
C HIS A 3 -9.18 6.93 1.34
N LYS A 4 -10.27 6.80 2.12
CA LYS A 4 -10.26 6.17 3.44
C LYS A 4 -10.60 4.69 3.31
N LEU A 5 -9.70 3.84 3.76
CA LEU A 5 -9.87 2.39 3.73
C LEU A 5 -10.35 1.91 5.11
N LEU A 6 -11.50 1.26 5.16
CA LEU A 6 -11.90 0.50 6.34
C LEU A 6 -11.03 -0.76 6.40
N ILE A 7 -10.21 -0.87 7.43
CA ILE A 7 -9.21 -1.94 7.55
C ILE A 7 -9.65 -3.00 8.58
N ALA A 8 -10.19 -2.56 9.70
CA ALA A 8 -10.41 -3.42 10.85
C ALA A 8 -11.38 -2.79 11.86
N VAL A 9 -11.64 -3.51 12.92
CA VAL A 9 -12.34 -3.02 14.12
C VAL A 9 -11.37 -3.06 15.28
N LYS A 10 -11.34 -2.03 16.09
CA LYS A 10 -10.48 -1.96 17.28
C LYS A 10 -10.95 -2.93 18.35
N GLU A 11 -10.00 -3.57 19.02
CA GLU A 11 -10.30 -4.57 20.05
C GLU A 11 -10.89 -3.95 21.30
N ASP A 12 -10.43 -2.76 21.68
CA ASP A 12 -10.76 -2.09 22.94
C ASP A 12 -12.17 -1.49 22.96
N ASP A 13 -12.61 -0.84 21.89
CA ASP A 13 -13.87 -0.10 21.84
C ASP A 13 -14.81 -0.49 20.70
N SER A 14 -14.43 -1.50 19.91
CA SER A 14 -15.17 -1.98 18.74
C SER A 14 -15.45 -0.92 17.68
N GLN A 15 -14.68 0.17 17.67
CA GLN A 15 -14.80 1.21 16.65
C GLN A 15 -14.07 0.81 15.36
N PRO A 16 -14.61 1.20 14.19
CA PRO A 16 -13.93 0.93 12.93
C PRO A 16 -12.61 1.69 12.85
N LEU A 17 -11.57 1.01 12.39
CA LEU A 17 -10.27 1.59 12.07
C LEU A 17 -10.19 1.89 10.57
N PHE A 18 -9.92 3.13 10.26
CA PHE A 18 -9.66 3.58 8.89
C PHE A 18 -8.19 3.93 8.72
N VAL A 19 -7.62 3.56 7.59
CA VAL A 19 -6.35 4.10 7.11
C VAL A 19 -6.64 5.12 6.04
N SER A 20 -6.16 6.34 6.24
CA SER A 20 -6.29 7.43 5.30
C SER A 20 -4.90 7.90 4.87
N PRO A 21 -4.46 7.62 3.63
CA PRO A 21 -3.15 8.07 3.14
C PRO A 21 -2.99 9.58 3.07
N THR A 22 -4.06 10.33 3.19
CA THR A 22 -4.03 11.80 3.24
C THR A 22 -3.83 12.34 4.65
N ASP A 23 -4.34 11.63 5.66
CA ASP A 23 -4.28 12.03 7.06
C ASP A 23 -3.13 11.31 7.79
N ASN A 24 -2.90 10.03 7.43
CA ASN A 24 -1.79 9.22 7.92
C ASN A 24 -0.58 9.29 6.97
N ALA A 25 0.38 8.37 7.09
CA ALA A 25 1.43 8.22 6.09
C ALA A 25 0.85 7.78 4.73
N PRO A 26 1.43 8.19 3.58
CA PRO A 26 0.89 7.83 2.26
C PRO A 26 1.10 6.37 1.89
N HIS A 27 2.06 5.68 2.52
CA HIS A 27 2.46 4.33 2.16
C HIS A 27 2.32 3.37 3.35
N THR A 28 1.92 2.14 3.04
CA THR A 28 1.56 1.12 4.03
C THR A 28 2.40 -0.14 3.83
N LEU A 29 2.94 -0.66 4.92
CA LEU A 29 3.51 -2.01 5.01
C LEU A 29 2.50 -2.94 5.66
N ILE A 30 2.29 -4.09 5.03
CA ILE A 30 1.54 -5.21 5.58
C ILE A 30 2.50 -6.38 5.78
N ALA A 31 2.51 -6.97 6.96
CA ALA A 31 3.27 -8.20 7.20
C ALA A 31 2.41 -9.24 7.93
N GLY A 32 2.68 -10.51 7.64
CA GLY A 32 1.97 -11.59 8.29
C GLY A 32 2.36 -12.95 7.77
N ALA A 33 2.60 -13.89 8.68
CA ALA A 33 2.91 -15.27 8.37
C ALA A 33 1.73 -16.00 7.70
N THR A 34 1.98 -17.15 7.13
CA THR A 34 0.94 -18.01 6.55
C THR A 34 -0.19 -18.28 7.57
N GLY A 35 -1.44 -18.13 7.15
CA GLY A 35 -2.61 -18.30 8.01
C GLY A 35 -2.90 -17.13 8.96
N SER A 36 -2.14 -16.05 8.89
CA SER A 36 -2.39 -14.84 9.69
C SER A 36 -3.61 -14.03 9.24
N GLY A 37 -4.06 -14.20 7.99
CA GLY A 37 -5.13 -13.41 7.36
C GLY A 37 -4.63 -12.36 6.38
N LYS A 38 -3.33 -12.36 6.01
CA LYS A 38 -2.72 -11.37 5.11
C LYS A 38 -3.45 -11.26 3.76
N SER A 39 -3.67 -12.38 3.06
CA SER A 39 -4.35 -12.37 1.74
C SER A 39 -5.78 -11.84 1.86
N VAL A 40 -6.49 -12.16 2.92
CA VAL A 40 -7.86 -11.64 3.16
C VAL A 40 -7.83 -10.12 3.36
N LEU A 41 -6.87 -9.61 4.15
CA LEU A 41 -6.70 -8.16 4.34
C LEU A 41 -6.40 -7.46 3.01
N MET A 42 -5.51 -8.02 2.20
CA MET A 42 -5.17 -7.47 0.88
C MET A 42 -6.38 -7.42 -0.06
N GLN A 43 -7.17 -8.51 -0.12
CA GLN A 43 -8.42 -8.57 -0.88
C GLN A 43 -9.43 -7.54 -0.38
N ASN A 44 -9.57 -7.38 0.94
CA ASN A 44 -10.47 -6.37 1.53
C ASN A 44 -10.05 -4.95 1.17
N ILE A 45 -8.75 -4.65 1.09
CA ILE A 45 -8.24 -3.35 0.64
C ILE A 45 -8.66 -3.10 -0.83
N ILE A 46 -8.46 -4.08 -1.71
CA ILE A 46 -8.88 -3.98 -3.12
C ILE A 46 -10.38 -3.73 -3.22
N LEU A 47 -11.19 -4.51 -2.49
CA LEU A 47 -12.64 -4.33 -2.45
C LEU A 47 -13.05 -2.97 -1.89
N SER A 48 -12.40 -2.52 -0.81
CA SER A 48 -12.67 -1.20 -0.22
C SER A 48 -12.44 -0.07 -1.23
N ILE A 49 -11.37 -0.15 -2.03
CA ILE A 49 -11.09 0.82 -3.08
C ILE A 49 -12.17 0.73 -4.18
N ALA A 50 -12.42 -0.47 -4.69
CA ALA A 50 -13.29 -0.67 -5.85
C ALA A 50 -14.78 -0.41 -5.55
N CYS A 51 -15.25 -0.77 -4.36
CA CYS A 51 -16.67 -0.57 -3.97
C CYS A 51 -17.00 0.88 -3.62
N THR A 52 -15.99 1.70 -3.31
CA THR A 52 -16.21 3.10 -2.88
C THR A 52 -15.75 4.14 -3.90
N ASN A 53 -15.23 3.71 -5.04
CA ASN A 53 -14.76 4.58 -6.11
C ASN A 53 -15.17 4.03 -7.47
N THR A 54 -15.31 4.89 -8.44
CA THR A 54 -15.31 4.49 -9.86
C THR A 54 -13.89 4.35 -10.38
N PRO A 55 -13.65 3.67 -11.53
CA PRO A 55 -12.32 3.56 -12.14
C PRO A 55 -11.67 4.92 -12.49
N GLU A 56 -12.47 5.95 -12.73
CA GLU A 56 -11.99 7.31 -12.97
C GLU A 56 -11.56 8.02 -11.68
N GLN A 57 -12.03 7.55 -10.52
CA GLN A 57 -11.68 8.12 -9.21
C GLN A 57 -10.50 7.41 -8.55
N ALA A 58 -10.37 6.10 -8.78
CA ALA A 58 -9.26 5.31 -8.24
C ALA A 58 -8.86 4.19 -9.19
N GLN A 59 -7.57 4.00 -9.37
CA GLN A 59 -6.99 2.93 -10.17
C GLN A 59 -6.03 2.11 -9.32
N ILE A 60 -5.96 0.82 -9.59
CA ILE A 60 -5.12 -0.13 -8.87
C ILE A 60 -4.09 -0.71 -9.83
N VAL A 61 -2.83 -0.69 -9.43
CA VAL A 61 -1.76 -1.48 -10.01
C VAL A 61 -1.49 -2.63 -9.05
N LEU A 62 -1.84 -3.85 -9.46
CA LEU A 62 -1.67 -5.04 -8.65
C LEU A 62 -0.46 -5.84 -9.12
N ILE A 63 0.48 -6.10 -8.22
CA ILE A 63 1.72 -6.81 -8.46
C ILE A 63 1.75 -8.04 -7.57
N ASP A 64 1.87 -9.22 -8.14
CA ASP A 64 1.92 -10.48 -7.41
C ASP A 64 2.94 -11.47 -8.01
N PRO A 65 4.07 -11.74 -7.33
CA PRO A 65 5.06 -12.74 -7.74
C PRO A 65 4.50 -14.17 -7.86
N LYS A 66 3.39 -14.45 -7.19
CA LYS A 66 2.75 -15.77 -7.15
C LYS A 66 1.72 -15.99 -8.25
N LEU A 67 1.87 -15.31 -9.38
CA LEU A 67 1.02 -15.49 -10.57
C LEU A 67 -0.48 -15.21 -10.32
N GLY A 68 -0.80 -14.26 -9.45
CA GLY A 68 -2.16 -13.80 -9.21
C GLY A 68 -3.10 -14.82 -8.56
N VAL A 69 -2.60 -15.94 -8.04
CA VAL A 69 -3.44 -17.06 -7.54
C VAL A 69 -4.42 -16.61 -6.47
N ASP A 70 -4.00 -15.71 -5.58
CA ASP A 70 -4.87 -15.17 -4.53
C ASP A 70 -5.85 -14.10 -5.05
N TYR A 71 -5.72 -13.68 -6.33
CA TYR A 71 -6.41 -12.52 -6.88
C TYR A 71 -7.26 -12.82 -8.13
N PHE A 72 -7.47 -14.07 -8.51
CA PHE A 72 -8.29 -14.44 -9.67
C PHE A 72 -9.71 -13.85 -9.63
N ALA A 73 -10.27 -13.64 -8.44
CA ALA A 73 -11.58 -13.03 -8.29
C ALA A 73 -11.64 -11.56 -8.76
N PHE A 74 -10.48 -10.91 -8.91
CA PHE A 74 -10.37 -9.53 -9.37
C PHE A 74 -9.95 -9.43 -10.84
N ASP A 75 -9.74 -10.54 -11.52
CA ASP A 75 -9.44 -10.52 -12.95
C ASP A 75 -10.61 -9.85 -13.71
N GLY A 76 -10.25 -8.89 -14.55
CA GLY A 76 -11.24 -8.05 -15.23
C GLY A 76 -11.89 -6.95 -14.39
N LEU A 77 -11.46 -6.72 -13.14
CA LEU A 77 -11.94 -5.58 -12.34
C LEU A 77 -11.60 -4.27 -13.08
N PRO A 78 -12.57 -3.39 -13.36
CA PRO A 78 -12.34 -2.16 -14.14
C PRO A 78 -11.30 -1.20 -13.53
N HIS A 79 -11.06 -1.29 -12.22
CA HIS A 79 -10.07 -0.48 -11.49
C HIS A 79 -8.63 -0.96 -11.72
N LEU A 80 -8.43 -2.21 -12.17
CA LEU A 80 -7.08 -2.72 -12.45
C LEU A 80 -6.54 -2.10 -13.73
N ASN A 81 -5.47 -1.33 -13.58
CA ASN A 81 -4.75 -0.75 -14.69
C ASN A 81 -3.70 -1.75 -15.19
N ALA A 82 -3.97 -2.38 -16.32
CA ALA A 82 -3.11 -3.37 -17.00
C ALA A 82 -3.10 -4.79 -16.40
N GLY A 83 -4.16 -5.20 -15.68
CA GLY A 83 -4.25 -6.54 -15.11
C GLY A 83 -3.30 -6.77 -13.94
N ILE A 84 -2.99 -8.03 -13.63
CA ILE A 84 -2.05 -8.42 -12.57
C ILE A 84 -0.65 -8.49 -13.15
N ILE A 85 0.31 -7.83 -12.51
CA ILE A 85 1.73 -7.84 -12.93
C ILE A 85 2.44 -8.99 -12.20
N GLU A 86 2.97 -9.92 -12.97
CA GLU A 86 3.55 -11.18 -12.49
C GLU A 86 5.06 -11.29 -12.77
N GLU A 87 5.66 -10.28 -13.42
CA GLU A 87 7.07 -10.28 -13.83
C GLU A 87 7.84 -9.09 -13.23
N GLN A 88 9.05 -9.35 -12.71
CA GLN A 88 9.92 -8.34 -12.10
C GLN A 88 10.18 -7.15 -13.03
N THR A 89 10.52 -7.42 -14.30
CA THR A 89 10.87 -6.38 -15.27
C THR A 89 9.69 -5.46 -15.55
N VAL A 90 8.49 -6.02 -15.69
CA VAL A 90 7.26 -5.26 -15.90
C VAL A 90 6.95 -4.42 -14.64
N SER A 91 7.09 -5.04 -13.47
CA SER A 91 6.87 -4.38 -12.18
C SER A 91 7.78 -3.18 -11.98
N ILE A 92 9.11 -3.33 -12.13
CA ILE A 92 10.06 -2.25 -11.90
C ILE A 92 9.86 -1.10 -12.90
N ASN A 93 9.54 -1.41 -14.15
CA ASN A 93 9.23 -0.41 -15.16
C ASN A 93 7.93 0.35 -14.79
N ARG A 94 6.90 -0.36 -14.34
CA ARG A 94 5.64 0.25 -13.91
C ARG A 94 5.83 1.15 -12.70
N LEU A 95 6.57 0.70 -11.70
CA LEU A 95 6.92 1.50 -10.51
C LEU A 95 7.73 2.75 -10.90
N GLY A 96 8.69 2.61 -11.83
CA GLY A 96 9.47 3.74 -12.35
C GLY A 96 8.61 4.82 -13.00
N GLN A 97 7.56 4.43 -13.75
CA GLN A 97 6.62 5.36 -14.38
C GLN A 97 5.85 6.22 -13.36
N LEU A 98 5.66 5.74 -12.14
CA LEU A 98 4.96 6.49 -11.09
C LEU A 98 5.69 7.76 -10.66
N VAL A 99 7.01 7.75 -10.72
CA VAL A 99 7.82 8.95 -10.42
C VAL A 99 7.58 10.02 -11.47
N GLY A 100 7.58 9.64 -12.76
CA GLY A 100 7.25 10.56 -13.85
C GLY A 100 5.80 11.07 -13.76
N GLU A 101 4.86 10.19 -13.40
CA GLU A 101 3.47 10.58 -13.19
C GLU A 101 3.32 11.54 -12.00
N MET A 102 4.03 11.32 -10.90
CA MET A 102 4.07 12.25 -9.78
C MET A 102 4.56 13.64 -10.23
N ASP A 103 5.67 13.68 -10.95
CA ASP A 103 6.25 14.95 -11.43
C ASP A 103 5.29 15.68 -12.41
N ARG A 104 4.62 14.93 -13.29
CA ARG A 104 3.57 15.45 -14.16
C ARG A 104 2.42 16.06 -13.36
N ARG A 105 1.93 15.34 -12.33
CA ARG A 105 0.85 15.83 -11.45
C ARG A 105 1.25 17.09 -10.70
N TYR A 106 2.48 17.17 -10.21
CA TYR A 106 2.99 18.39 -9.56
C TYR A 106 3.01 19.58 -10.52
N THR A 107 3.33 19.36 -11.79
CA THR A 107 3.26 20.42 -12.82
C THR A 107 1.83 20.92 -12.99
N VAL A 108 0.85 20.01 -13.07
CA VAL A 108 -0.58 20.35 -13.15
C VAL A 108 -1.05 21.10 -11.90
N LEU A 109 -0.67 20.64 -10.71
CA LEU A 109 -1.00 21.30 -9.45
C LEU A 109 -0.48 22.73 -9.39
N LYS A 110 0.79 22.94 -9.82
CA LYS A 110 1.40 24.27 -9.89
C LYS A 110 0.64 25.18 -10.83
N GLN A 111 0.29 24.72 -12.03
CA GLN A 111 -0.46 25.49 -13.04
C GLN A 111 -1.83 25.91 -12.53
N ASN A 112 -2.50 25.04 -11.75
CA ASN A 112 -3.84 25.29 -11.20
C ASN A 112 -3.81 25.91 -9.79
N ARG A 113 -2.64 26.20 -9.24
CA ARG A 113 -2.47 26.74 -7.89
C ARG A 113 -3.18 25.90 -6.82
N CYS A 114 -3.08 24.59 -6.92
CA CYS A 114 -3.62 23.63 -5.97
C CYS A 114 -2.50 22.95 -5.18
N ALA A 115 -2.75 22.68 -3.90
CA ALA A 115 -1.79 22.00 -3.02
C ALA A 115 -1.72 20.50 -3.26
N ASN A 116 -2.80 19.88 -3.74
CA ASN A 116 -2.93 18.44 -3.96
C ASN A 116 -4.04 18.14 -4.99
N ILE A 117 -4.10 16.87 -5.43
CA ILE A 117 -5.11 16.45 -6.43
C ILE A 117 -6.53 16.51 -5.88
N PHE A 118 -6.75 16.42 -4.57
CA PHE A 118 -8.09 16.47 -3.97
C PHE A 118 -8.68 17.87 -4.12
N GLU A 119 -7.87 18.91 -3.86
CA GLU A 119 -8.25 20.29 -4.11
C GLU A 119 -8.44 20.57 -5.61
N LEU A 120 -7.55 20.04 -6.46
CA LEU A 120 -7.65 20.16 -7.91
C LEU A 120 -8.96 19.54 -8.41
N ASN A 121 -9.26 18.33 -8.02
CA ASN A 121 -10.44 17.58 -8.47
C ASN A 121 -11.76 18.25 -8.05
N GLN A 122 -11.79 19.01 -6.96
CA GLN A 122 -12.97 19.80 -6.58
C GLN A 122 -13.25 20.97 -7.54
N LYS A 123 -12.23 21.44 -8.25
CA LYS A 123 -12.32 22.57 -9.18
C LYS A 123 -12.54 22.13 -10.63
N GLN A 124 -12.32 20.85 -10.94
CA GLN A 124 -12.39 20.29 -12.29
C GLN A 124 -13.70 19.55 -12.56
N ASN A 125 -14.06 19.46 -13.84
CA ASN A 125 -15.12 18.56 -14.28
C ASN A 125 -14.77 17.10 -14.00
N PRO A 126 -15.75 16.22 -13.79
CA PRO A 126 -15.49 14.80 -13.48
C PRO A 126 -14.57 14.09 -14.48
N THR A 127 -14.62 14.45 -15.76
CA THR A 127 -13.81 13.85 -16.82
C THR A 127 -12.36 14.32 -16.85
N GLU A 128 -12.05 15.40 -16.12
CA GLU A 128 -10.71 15.99 -16.04
C GLU A 128 -10.01 15.68 -14.71
N GLN A 129 -10.70 15.01 -13.81
CA GLN A 129 -10.18 14.66 -12.49
C GLN A 129 -9.04 13.65 -12.58
N LEU A 130 -8.06 13.79 -11.70
CA LEU A 130 -6.97 12.85 -11.58
C LEU A 130 -7.33 11.73 -10.58
N PRO A 131 -7.30 10.44 -10.99
CA PRO A 131 -7.58 9.34 -10.08
C PRO A 131 -6.50 9.20 -9.00
N CYS A 132 -6.87 8.70 -7.83
CA CYS A 132 -5.91 8.11 -6.91
C CYS A 132 -5.30 6.86 -7.54
N LEU A 133 -3.99 6.68 -7.40
CA LEU A 133 -3.27 5.48 -7.85
C LEU A 133 -2.87 4.66 -6.63
N TRP A 134 -3.41 3.45 -6.53
CA TRP A 134 -3.08 2.49 -5.49
C TRP A 134 -2.18 1.41 -6.06
N ILE A 135 -0.97 1.30 -5.55
CA ILE A 135 0.01 0.31 -5.97
C ILE A 135 0.07 -0.75 -4.88
N ILE A 136 -0.49 -1.90 -5.18
CA ILE A 136 -0.60 -3.04 -4.27
C ILE A 136 0.42 -4.08 -4.74
N HIS A 137 1.46 -4.31 -3.95
CA HIS A 137 2.51 -5.29 -4.23
C HIS A 137 2.48 -6.38 -3.15
N ASP A 138 1.86 -7.51 -3.47
CA ASP A 138 1.90 -8.66 -2.57
C ASP A 138 3.27 -9.36 -2.67
N GLU A 139 3.69 -9.96 -1.59
CA GLU A 139 4.95 -10.70 -1.42
C GLU A 139 6.16 -10.02 -2.08
N PHE A 140 6.26 -8.69 -1.94
CA PHE A 140 7.38 -7.93 -2.55
C PHE A 140 8.75 -8.45 -2.10
N ALA A 141 8.83 -9.04 -0.90
CA ALA A 141 10.05 -9.60 -0.33
C ALA A 141 10.68 -10.68 -1.21
N GLU A 142 9.88 -11.44 -1.97
CA GLU A 142 10.38 -12.48 -2.86
C GLU A 142 11.29 -11.90 -3.95
N TRP A 143 10.87 -10.82 -4.60
CA TRP A 143 11.65 -10.18 -5.64
C TRP A 143 12.77 -9.28 -5.10
N MET A 144 12.66 -8.82 -3.85
CA MET A 144 13.71 -8.03 -3.19
C MET A 144 14.99 -8.82 -2.91
N LEU A 145 14.97 -10.15 -3.06
CA LEU A 145 16.18 -10.98 -3.03
C LEU A 145 17.08 -10.73 -4.25
N THR A 146 16.54 -10.20 -5.33
CA THR A 146 17.28 -9.78 -6.52
C THR A 146 17.81 -8.36 -6.32
N ASP A 147 19.12 -8.15 -6.31
CA ASP A 147 19.77 -6.87 -6.03
C ASP A 147 19.25 -5.74 -6.92
N HIS A 148 19.17 -5.99 -8.23
CA HIS A 148 18.68 -4.99 -9.19
C HIS A 148 17.24 -4.54 -8.88
N TYR A 149 16.36 -5.48 -8.52
CA TYR A 149 14.99 -5.15 -8.16
C TYR A 149 14.92 -4.38 -6.83
N ARG A 150 15.66 -4.85 -5.83
CA ARG A 150 15.73 -4.21 -4.49
C ARG A 150 16.21 -2.76 -4.59
N ASP A 151 17.30 -2.53 -5.30
CA ASP A 151 17.89 -1.20 -5.44
C ASP A 151 16.96 -0.26 -6.21
N GLY A 152 16.35 -0.77 -7.30
CA GLY A 152 15.38 -0.03 -8.09
C GLY A 152 14.13 0.36 -7.29
N VAL A 153 13.51 -0.59 -6.61
CA VAL A 153 12.32 -0.33 -5.76
C VAL A 153 12.65 0.63 -4.63
N SER A 154 13.79 0.44 -3.95
CA SER A 154 14.21 1.33 -2.85
C SER A 154 14.41 2.77 -3.32
N SER A 155 15.02 2.95 -4.49
CA SER A 155 15.21 4.27 -5.12
C SER A 155 13.86 4.91 -5.48
N ILE A 156 12.96 4.16 -6.12
CA ILE A 156 11.64 4.66 -6.52
C ILE A 156 10.81 5.07 -5.29
N VAL A 157 10.74 4.21 -4.27
CA VAL A 157 9.98 4.50 -3.05
C VAL A 157 10.54 5.73 -2.32
N SER A 158 11.86 5.87 -2.29
CA SER A 158 12.51 7.07 -1.71
C SER A 158 12.16 8.34 -2.48
N ARG A 159 12.09 8.28 -3.80
CA ARG A 159 11.71 9.43 -4.64
C ARG A 159 10.23 9.79 -4.49
N LEU A 160 9.37 8.81 -4.39
CA LEU A 160 7.95 9.02 -4.10
C LEU A 160 7.77 9.64 -2.71
N GLY A 161 8.26 8.98 -1.67
CA GLY A 161 8.22 9.44 -0.29
C GLY A 161 6.90 10.13 0.06
N VAL A 162 6.98 11.15 0.89
CA VAL A 162 5.79 11.94 1.28
C VAL A 162 5.20 12.79 0.16
N LYS A 163 5.97 13.05 -0.92
CA LYS A 163 5.48 13.82 -2.07
C LYS A 163 4.34 13.11 -2.80
N ALA A 164 4.32 11.80 -2.81
CA ALA A 164 3.27 10.99 -3.42
C ALA A 164 1.88 11.29 -2.86
N ARG A 165 1.77 11.71 -1.58
CA ARG A 165 0.51 12.07 -0.94
C ARG A 165 -0.24 13.15 -1.72
N ALA A 166 0.40 14.27 -2.01
CA ALA A 166 -0.22 15.38 -2.74
C ALA A 166 -0.58 14.98 -4.18
N ALA A 167 0.18 14.08 -4.79
CA ALA A 167 -0.09 13.54 -6.12
C ALA A 167 -1.14 12.41 -6.12
N GLY A 168 -1.63 11.96 -4.97
CA GLY A 168 -2.60 10.86 -4.85
C GLY A 168 -2.06 9.51 -5.28
N ILE A 169 -0.79 9.21 -4.96
CA ILE A 169 -0.12 7.93 -5.26
C ILE A 169 0.20 7.24 -3.94
N PHE A 170 -0.35 6.04 -3.75
CA PHE A 170 -0.29 5.31 -2.50
C PHE A 170 0.25 3.91 -2.71
N LEU A 171 1.26 3.52 -1.91
CA LEU A 171 1.85 2.18 -1.94
C LEU A 171 1.29 1.33 -0.80
N VAL A 172 0.94 0.09 -1.10
CA VAL A 172 0.59 -0.95 -0.14
C VAL A 172 1.46 -2.16 -0.44
N PHE A 173 2.52 -2.34 0.32
CA PHE A 173 3.49 -3.41 0.15
C PHE A 173 3.31 -4.47 1.22
N ALA A 174 3.18 -5.72 0.80
CA ALA A 174 2.95 -6.85 1.70
C ALA A 174 4.03 -7.91 1.60
N ALA A 175 4.39 -8.50 2.74
CA ALA A 175 5.36 -9.59 2.82
C ALA A 175 5.00 -10.56 3.95
N GLN A 176 5.34 -11.85 3.78
CA GLN A 176 5.22 -12.83 4.86
C GLN A 176 6.30 -12.66 5.91
N ARG A 177 7.53 -12.47 5.49
CA ARG A 177 8.72 -12.33 6.35
C ARG A 177 9.58 -11.15 5.89
N PRO A 178 9.22 -9.94 6.28
CA PRO A 178 10.12 -8.82 6.08
C PRO A 178 11.35 -8.99 6.99
N ASP A 179 12.54 -8.97 6.40
CA ASP A 179 13.81 -8.93 7.09
C ASP A 179 14.67 -7.76 6.59
N ASN A 180 15.84 -7.54 7.19
CA ASN A 180 16.69 -6.41 6.84
C ASN A 180 17.26 -6.51 5.41
N ASN A 181 17.38 -7.70 4.84
CA ASN A 181 17.92 -7.89 3.48
C ASN A 181 16.90 -7.49 2.42
N VAL A 182 15.62 -7.88 2.63
CA VAL A 182 14.53 -7.60 1.69
C VAL A 182 13.83 -6.28 1.97
N MET A 183 14.03 -5.72 3.16
CA MET A 183 13.44 -4.45 3.56
C MET A 183 14.48 -3.50 4.17
N PRO A 184 15.35 -2.91 3.35
CA PRO A 184 16.35 -1.94 3.81
C PRO A 184 15.69 -0.79 4.61
N LEU A 185 16.42 -0.22 5.56
CA LEU A 185 15.93 0.83 6.44
C LEU A 185 15.29 2.00 5.66
N GLN A 186 15.90 2.37 4.54
CA GLN A 186 15.41 3.46 3.69
C GLN A 186 14.04 3.16 3.08
N LEU A 187 13.80 1.93 2.61
CA LEU A 187 12.47 1.50 2.15
C LEU A 187 11.49 1.49 3.31
N ARG A 188 11.87 0.87 4.42
CA ARG A 188 11.04 0.72 5.62
C ARG A 188 10.58 2.05 6.21
N SER A 189 11.44 3.06 6.23
CA SER A 189 11.10 4.40 6.75
C SER A 189 10.05 5.13 5.91
N ASN A 190 9.92 4.78 4.63
CA ASN A 190 8.89 5.35 3.75
C ASN A 190 7.54 4.64 3.81
N LEU A 191 7.50 3.42 4.38
CA LEU A 191 6.25 2.68 4.61
C LEU A 191 5.75 2.96 6.03
N GLY A 192 5.20 4.16 6.25
CA GLY A 192 4.91 4.69 7.59
C GLY A 192 3.72 4.05 8.29
N ASN A 193 2.67 3.64 7.55
CA ASN A 193 1.59 2.86 8.14
C ASN A 193 2.01 1.39 8.23
N ARG A 194 1.79 0.77 9.36
CA ARG A 194 2.15 -0.62 9.65
C ARG A 194 0.91 -1.40 10.05
N LEU A 195 0.52 -2.37 9.23
CA LEU A 195 -0.59 -3.29 9.48
C LEU A 195 0.01 -4.69 9.61
N ILE A 196 0.33 -5.08 10.84
CA ILE A 196 1.13 -6.27 11.11
C ILE A 196 0.25 -7.34 11.76
N LEU A 197 -0.08 -8.36 10.98
CA LEU A 197 -0.72 -9.57 11.44
C LEU A 197 0.30 -10.45 12.18
N ARG A 198 -0.13 -11.63 12.66
CA ARG A 198 0.78 -12.52 13.35
C ARG A 198 2.00 -12.86 12.49
N VAL A 199 3.18 -12.70 13.07
CA VAL A 199 4.47 -13.06 12.48
C VAL A 199 5.14 -14.20 13.26
N ASP A 200 6.19 -14.80 12.71
CA ASP A 200 6.80 -16.02 13.24
C ASP A 200 7.77 -15.76 14.40
N SER A 201 8.28 -14.54 14.56
CA SER A 201 9.32 -14.26 15.56
C SER A 201 9.28 -12.81 16.06
N GLU A 202 9.85 -12.60 17.26
CA GLU A 202 10.07 -11.26 17.83
C GLU A 202 10.92 -10.37 16.89
N GLY A 203 11.96 -10.94 16.27
CA GLY A 203 12.80 -10.19 15.33
C GLY A 203 12.04 -9.69 14.11
N THR A 204 11.15 -10.51 13.56
CA THR A 204 10.25 -10.07 12.46
C THR A 204 9.29 -9.01 12.94
N SER A 205 8.76 -9.12 14.17
CA SER A 205 7.91 -8.09 14.76
C SER A 205 8.64 -6.75 14.88
N GLU A 206 9.86 -6.75 15.42
CA GLU A 206 10.67 -5.54 15.56
C GLU A 206 10.97 -4.87 14.20
N ILE A 207 11.23 -5.66 13.15
CA ILE A 207 11.48 -5.12 11.81
C ILE A 207 10.20 -4.54 11.20
N ALA A 208 9.08 -5.27 11.27
CA ALA A 208 7.84 -4.90 10.61
C ALA A 208 7.06 -3.83 11.38
N LEU A 209 6.85 -4.04 12.68
CA LEU A 209 6.04 -3.18 13.55
C LEU A 209 6.86 -2.04 14.19
N GLY A 210 8.15 -2.28 14.42
CA GLY A 210 9.02 -1.39 15.19
C GLY A 210 9.15 -1.79 16.67
N GLU A 211 8.40 -2.79 17.11
CA GLU A 211 8.38 -3.32 18.48
C GLU A 211 8.01 -4.82 18.49
N LYS A 212 8.23 -5.48 19.60
CA LYS A 212 7.79 -6.87 19.83
C LYS A 212 6.29 -6.91 20.08
N GLY A 213 5.68 -8.06 19.81
CA GLY A 213 4.27 -8.32 20.15
C GLY A 213 3.46 -8.93 19.02
N ALA A 214 3.80 -8.64 17.75
CA ALA A 214 3.07 -9.22 16.63
C ALA A 214 3.22 -10.76 16.52
N GLU A 215 4.27 -11.34 17.08
CA GLU A 215 4.47 -12.78 17.18
C GLU A 215 3.46 -13.46 18.14
N ARG A 216 2.83 -12.69 19.02
CA ARG A 216 1.83 -13.18 20.02
C ARG A 216 0.39 -13.04 19.57
N LEU A 217 0.16 -12.40 18.42
CA LEU A 217 -1.18 -12.21 17.88
C LEU A 217 -1.84 -13.57 17.57
N LEU A 218 -3.17 -13.61 17.65
CA LEU A 218 -3.94 -14.84 17.51
C LEU A 218 -3.95 -15.42 16.08
N GLY A 219 -3.67 -14.58 15.06
CA GLY A 219 -3.85 -14.92 13.64
C GLY A 219 -5.29 -14.68 13.18
N ARG A 220 -5.61 -15.11 11.94
CA ARG A 220 -6.95 -14.98 11.34
C ARG A 220 -7.52 -13.55 11.33
N GLY A 221 -6.66 -12.58 11.07
CA GLY A 221 -7.05 -11.17 11.02
C GLY A 221 -6.68 -10.35 12.27
N HIS A 222 -6.34 -10.99 13.40
CA HIS A 222 -5.85 -10.29 14.59
C HIS A 222 -4.54 -9.58 14.25
N MET A 223 -4.50 -8.25 14.43
CA MET A 223 -3.48 -7.39 13.84
C MET A 223 -3.06 -6.28 14.80
N ALA A 224 -1.79 -5.93 14.79
CA ALA A 224 -1.27 -4.70 15.36
C ALA A 224 -1.19 -3.65 14.26
N ALA A 225 -1.93 -2.55 14.41
CA ALA A 225 -1.91 -1.42 13.50
C ALA A 225 -1.12 -0.27 14.13
N ASN A 226 0.01 0.10 13.52
CA ASN A 226 0.77 1.28 13.91
C ASN A 226 0.55 2.37 12.86
N LEU A 227 -0.21 3.38 13.23
CA LEU A 227 -0.51 4.54 12.41
C LEU A 227 0.05 5.77 13.14
N GLU A 228 0.94 6.52 12.49
CA GLU A 228 1.54 7.74 13.05
C GLU A 228 2.28 7.53 14.39
N GLY A 229 2.91 6.36 14.58
CA GLY A 229 3.65 6.04 15.79
C GLY A 229 2.79 5.55 16.96
N HIS A 230 1.49 5.38 16.78
CA HIS A 230 0.59 4.79 17.77
C HIS A 230 0.21 3.37 17.35
N THR A 231 0.50 2.39 18.21
CA THR A 231 0.14 0.99 17.98
C THR A 231 -1.16 0.66 18.68
N GLY A 232 -2.13 0.12 17.94
CA GLY A 232 -3.38 -0.41 18.46
C GLY A 232 -3.60 -1.85 18.01
N ILE A 233 -4.33 -2.65 18.79
CA ILE A 233 -4.71 -4.01 18.43
C ILE A 233 -6.10 -4.00 17.80
N VAL A 234 -6.27 -4.74 16.69
CA VAL A 234 -7.48 -4.72 15.87
C VAL A 234 -7.77 -6.11 15.26
N TYR A 235 -8.99 -6.29 14.78
CA TYR A 235 -9.45 -7.47 14.05
C TYR A 235 -9.99 -7.13 12.67
#